data_ab7685c4a6e0fb479da0f4a7ae399a4d
#
_entry.id   ab7685c4a6e0fb479da0f4a7ae399a4d
#
_cell.length_a   1.000
_cell.length_b   1.000
_cell.length_c   1.000
_cell.angle_alpha   90.00
_cell.angle_beta   90.00
_cell.angle_gamma   90.00
#
_symmetry.space_group_name_H-M   'P 1'
#
loop_
_entity.id
_entity.type
_entity.pdbx_description
1 polymer ?
#
loop_
_entity_poly.entity_id
_entity_poly.type
_entity_poly.pdbx_seq_one_letter_code
_entity_poly.pdbx_strand_id
1 'polypeptide(L)'
;MELKWLEDFLSLARTGNFSRSAEERHVTQSAFSRRIQALELWLGVSLIDRSNYPTTLTEEGRQFLETAEETVRMLHASRLNLQASNRPSTQMVAIAALHTLSLRFFPRWFREIEDKTGPVGSRLLPDDFHSCLQAIVEGGYDFLLTFHHPNVPILLEPELYPHIVVGSDSFVIVRSPQLAIADATKPLPLLSYASNSFLGRVATFAQAQAGAPPVHVAHTNENAMAEALKFMALEGHGLAWLPRSLVARELDEGALIVAGPEIPLEIRLYRSSRRTRAIVEKVWGAAKVLASDSMQNWNKIV
;
A
#
# COMPACT_ATOMS: atom_id res chain seq x y z
N MET A 1 16.39 21.78 -15.65
CA MET A 1 14.93 21.60 -15.47
C MET A 1 14.51 22.23 -14.15
N GLU A 2 13.35 22.89 -14.11
CA GLU A 2 12.79 23.50 -12.91
C GLU A 2 11.42 22.86 -12.60
N LEU A 3 11.07 22.69 -11.33
CA LEU A 3 9.79 22.10 -10.91
C LEU A 3 8.58 22.81 -11.54
N LYS A 4 8.65 24.15 -11.63
CA LYS A 4 7.56 24.94 -12.25
C LYS A 4 7.30 24.58 -13.73
N TRP A 5 8.29 24.05 -14.47
CA TRP A 5 8.07 23.62 -15.85
C TRP A 5 7.25 22.33 -15.92
N LEU A 6 7.47 21.40 -14.98
CA LEU A 6 6.65 20.18 -14.84
C LEU A 6 5.22 20.54 -14.45
N GLU A 7 5.04 21.42 -13.46
CA GLU A 7 3.71 21.85 -13.03
C GLU A 7 2.95 22.59 -14.14
N ASP A 8 3.65 23.41 -14.95
CA ASP A 8 3.08 24.09 -16.10
C ASP A 8 2.67 23.09 -17.19
N PHE A 9 3.49 22.07 -17.45
CA PHE A 9 3.16 20.97 -18.37
C PHE A 9 1.92 20.20 -17.92
N LEU A 10 1.81 19.83 -16.64
CA LEU A 10 0.64 19.16 -16.10
C LEU A 10 -0.64 20.02 -16.20
N SER A 11 -0.54 21.32 -15.96
CA SER A 11 -1.66 22.23 -16.17
C SER A 11 -2.11 22.27 -17.62
N LEU A 12 -1.16 22.32 -18.58
CA LEU A 12 -1.45 22.34 -20.01
C LEU A 12 -2.05 21.00 -20.48
N ALA A 13 -1.52 19.89 -20.02
CA ALA A 13 -2.06 18.55 -20.32
C ALA A 13 -3.54 18.42 -19.93
N ARG A 14 -3.92 19.03 -18.80
CA ARG A 14 -5.30 18.99 -18.28
C ARG A 14 -6.23 19.97 -19.01
N THR A 15 -5.75 21.18 -19.32
CA THR A 15 -6.63 22.24 -19.85
C THR A 15 -6.70 22.27 -21.38
N GLY A 16 -5.67 21.77 -22.09
CA GLY A 16 -5.51 21.87 -23.53
C GLY A 16 -5.41 23.31 -24.06
N ASN A 17 -5.15 24.29 -23.18
CA ASN A 17 -5.22 25.70 -23.53
C ASN A 17 -4.15 26.56 -22.83
N PHE A 18 -3.22 27.14 -23.59
CA PHE A 18 -2.11 27.91 -23.06
C PHE A 18 -2.53 29.15 -22.24
N SER A 19 -3.58 29.88 -22.66
CA SER A 19 -4.06 31.05 -21.93
C SER A 19 -4.66 30.64 -20.58
N ARG A 20 -5.54 29.65 -20.58
CA ARG A 20 -6.16 29.13 -19.36
C ARG A 20 -5.14 28.56 -18.38
N SER A 21 -4.17 27.79 -18.87
CA SER A 21 -3.08 27.27 -18.05
C SER A 21 -2.22 28.40 -17.46
N ALA A 22 -1.92 29.43 -18.25
CA ALA A 22 -1.15 30.60 -17.77
C ALA A 22 -1.89 31.33 -16.64
N GLU A 23 -3.22 31.51 -16.77
CA GLU A 23 -4.06 32.07 -15.71
C GLU A 23 -4.04 31.23 -14.44
N GLU A 24 -4.26 29.91 -14.56
CA GLU A 24 -4.19 28.97 -13.40
C GLU A 24 -2.82 28.98 -12.72
N ARG A 25 -1.76 29.18 -13.48
CA ARG A 25 -0.40 29.22 -12.98
C ARG A 25 0.08 30.63 -12.58
N HIS A 26 -0.80 31.63 -12.65
CA HIS A 26 -0.55 33.04 -12.30
C HIS A 26 0.65 33.65 -13.04
N VAL A 27 0.76 33.38 -14.33
CA VAL A 27 1.81 33.90 -15.20
C VAL A 27 1.24 34.44 -16.52
N THR A 28 2.04 35.21 -17.27
CA THR A 28 1.65 35.60 -18.62
C THR A 28 1.74 34.41 -19.57
N GLN A 29 0.89 34.39 -20.61
CA GLN A 29 0.91 33.34 -21.64
C GLN A 29 2.27 33.19 -22.29
N SER A 30 2.96 34.30 -22.54
CA SER A 30 4.30 34.31 -23.15
C SER A 30 5.35 33.63 -22.21
N ALA A 31 5.30 33.93 -20.92
CA ALA A 31 6.18 33.28 -19.94
C ALA A 31 5.87 31.79 -19.81
N PHE A 32 4.60 31.44 -19.77
CA PHE A 32 4.15 30.04 -19.73
C PHE A 32 4.64 29.25 -20.95
N SER A 33 4.42 29.79 -22.16
CA SER A 33 4.87 29.16 -23.41
C SER A 33 6.39 28.94 -23.44
N ARG A 34 7.19 29.92 -22.97
CA ARG A 34 8.66 29.78 -22.88
C ARG A 34 9.07 28.64 -21.92
N ARG A 35 8.36 28.43 -20.80
CA ARG A 35 8.66 27.36 -19.87
C ARG A 35 8.36 25.99 -20.46
N ILE A 36 7.26 25.85 -21.21
CA ILE A 36 6.95 24.60 -21.91
C ILE A 36 8.05 24.33 -22.96
N GLN A 37 8.44 25.35 -23.76
CA GLN A 37 9.53 25.20 -24.73
C GLN A 37 10.87 24.84 -24.07
N ALA A 38 11.17 25.41 -22.89
CA ALA A 38 12.38 25.08 -22.15
C ALA A 38 12.36 23.62 -21.64
N LEU A 39 11.20 23.11 -21.26
CA LEU A 39 11.03 21.71 -20.90
C LEU A 39 11.25 20.79 -22.10
N GLU A 40 10.60 21.08 -23.24
CA GLU A 40 10.76 20.34 -24.49
C GLU A 40 12.23 20.34 -24.98
N LEU A 41 12.89 21.49 -24.91
CA LEU A 41 14.31 21.60 -25.24
C LEU A 41 15.21 20.77 -24.32
N TRP A 42 14.92 20.76 -23.03
CA TRP A 42 15.67 19.97 -22.03
C TRP A 42 15.49 18.47 -22.23
N LEU A 43 14.28 18.03 -22.62
CA LEU A 43 13.98 16.63 -22.93
C LEU A 43 14.46 16.20 -24.33
N GLY A 44 14.68 17.17 -25.24
CA GLY A 44 15.07 16.91 -26.63
C GLY A 44 13.91 16.44 -27.53
N VAL A 45 12.65 16.49 -27.03
CA VAL A 45 11.44 16.06 -27.77
C VAL A 45 10.31 17.07 -27.56
N SER A 46 9.37 17.14 -28.52
CA SER A 46 8.15 17.93 -28.37
C SER A 46 7.12 17.14 -27.58
N LEU A 47 6.54 17.75 -26.53
CA LEU A 47 5.51 17.16 -25.69
C LEU A 47 4.10 17.57 -26.11
N ILE A 48 3.97 18.69 -26.84
CA ILE A 48 2.71 19.34 -27.17
C ILE A 48 2.53 19.40 -28.67
N ASP A 49 1.44 18.85 -29.16
CA ASP A 49 0.96 19.06 -30.52
C ASP A 49 0.18 20.39 -30.58
N ARG A 50 0.75 21.35 -31.31
CA ARG A 50 0.21 22.71 -31.47
C ARG A 50 -0.57 22.87 -32.77
N SER A 51 -0.73 21.80 -33.55
CA SER A 51 -1.40 21.86 -34.86
C SER A 51 -2.92 21.99 -34.75
N ASN A 52 -3.48 21.57 -33.60
CA ASN A 52 -4.91 21.53 -33.33
C ASN A 52 -5.32 22.43 -32.15
N TYR A 53 -6.61 22.81 -32.12
CA TYR A 53 -7.22 23.45 -30.98
C TYR A 53 -8.47 22.66 -30.56
N PRO A 54 -8.61 22.22 -29.29
CA PRO A 54 -7.66 22.40 -28.19
C PRO A 54 -6.31 21.67 -28.43
N THR A 55 -5.23 22.21 -27.82
CA THR A 55 -3.88 21.65 -27.93
C THR A 55 -3.85 20.27 -27.25
N THR A 56 -3.21 19.29 -27.87
CA THR A 56 -3.10 17.93 -27.37
C THR A 56 -1.65 17.53 -27.08
N LEU A 57 -1.47 16.43 -26.37
CA LEU A 57 -0.14 15.86 -26.12
C LEU A 57 0.32 15.04 -27.34
N THR A 58 1.62 15.09 -27.62
CA THR A 58 2.29 14.14 -28.53
C THR A 58 2.32 12.75 -27.87
N GLU A 59 2.83 11.73 -28.58
CA GLU A 59 3.05 10.40 -27.99
C GLU A 59 4.07 10.49 -26.86
N GLU A 60 5.17 11.21 -27.05
CA GLU A 60 6.19 11.48 -26.05
C GLU A 60 5.62 12.25 -24.86
N GLY A 61 4.70 13.20 -25.13
CA GLY A 61 3.98 13.95 -24.09
C GLY A 61 3.10 13.04 -23.23
N ARG A 62 2.41 12.06 -23.80
CA ARG A 62 1.62 11.07 -23.05
C ARG A 62 2.49 10.17 -22.20
N GLN A 63 3.59 9.67 -22.72
CA GLN A 63 4.55 8.87 -21.97
C GLN A 63 5.19 9.66 -20.81
N PHE A 64 5.52 10.93 -21.05
CA PHE A 64 6.15 11.78 -20.04
C PHE A 64 5.16 12.25 -18.97
N LEU A 65 3.85 12.26 -19.24
CA LEU A 65 2.81 12.74 -18.31
C LEU A 65 2.86 12.02 -16.96
N GLU A 66 2.88 10.72 -16.98
CA GLU A 66 2.92 9.90 -15.77
C GLU A 66 4.19 10.17 -14.94
N THR A 67 5.34 10.24 -15.59
CA THR A 67 6.62 10.58 -14.94
C THR A 67 6.59 11.99 -14.33
N ALA A 68 6.01 12.96 -15.04
CA ALA A 68 5.88 14.34 -14.55
C ALA A 68 4.97 14.43 -13.32
N GLU A 69 3.81 13.75 -13.36
CA GLU A 69 2.86 13.66 -12.22
C GLU A 69 3.53 13.07 -10.99
N GLU A 70 4.21 11.94 -11.15
CA GLU A 70 4.88 11.26 -10.04
C GLU A 70 6.01 12.12 -9.46
N THR A 71 6.84 12.74 -10.31
CA THR A 71 7.94 13.60 -9.86
C THR A 71 7.43 14.80 -9.06
N VAL A 72 6.40 15.49 -9.55
CA VAL A 72 5.79 16.64 -8.85
C VAL A 72 5.18 16.18 -7.53
N ARG A 73 4.45 15.08 -7.52
CA ARG A 73 3.87 14.50 -6.30
C ARG A 73 4.93 14.16 -5.26
N MET A 74 6.02 13.52 -5.66
CA MET A 74 7.14 13.15 -4.76
C MET A 74 7.80 14.38 -4.16
N LEU A 75 8.09 15.42 -4.96
CA LEU A 75 8.70 16.66 -4.47
C LEU A 75 7.79 17.41 -3.50
N HIS A 76 6.48 17.50 -3.77
CA HIS A 76 5.52 18.10 -2.85
C HIS A 76 5.38 17.29 -1.56
N ALA A 77 5.32 15.96 -1.63
CA ALA A 77 5.30 15.10 -0.46
C ALA A 77 6.56 15.27 0.39
N SER A 78 7.74 15.31 -0.24
CA SER A 78 9.01 15.58 0.44
C SER A 78 9.03 16.95 1.12
N ARG A 79 8.55 17.99 0.46
CA ARG A 79 8.42 19.34 1.02
C ARG A 79 7.50 19.37 2.24
N LEU A 80 6.33 18.72 2.15
CA LEU A 80 5.39 18.62 3.27
C LEU A 80 6.01 17.86 4.44
N ASN A 81 6.76 16.80 4.18
CA ASN A 81 7.48 16.03 5.19
C ASN A 81 8.55 16.88 5.90
N LEU A 82 9.33 17.66 5.16
CA LEU A 82 10.33 18.57 5.70
C LEU A 82 9.69 19.71 6.51
N GLN A 83 8.57 20.27 6.04
CA GLN A 83 7.82 21.28 6.76
C GLN A 83 7.16 20.73 8.02
N ALA A 84 6.65 19.49 7.99
CA ALA A 84 6.12 18.80 9.16
C ALA A 84 7.23 18.48 10.17
N SER A 85 8.45 18.22 9.72
CA SER A 85 9.63 18.03 10.58
C SER A 85 10.07 19.30 11.30
N ASN A 86 9.76 20.48 10.73
CA ASN A 86 10.05 21.79 11.34
C ASN A 86 8.95 22.31 12.30
N ARG A 87 7.79 21.65 12.39
CA ARG A 87 6.83 21.90 13.45
C ARG A 87 7.20 21.04 14.67
N PRO A 88 7.06 21.53 15.91
CA PRO A 88 7.40 20.75 17.10
C PRO A 88 6.36 19.66 17.39
N SER A 89 6.13 18.74 16.44
CA SER A 89 5.47 17.47 16.73
C SER A 89 6.54 16.41 17.01
N THR A 90 7.37 16.71 18.03
CA THR A 90 8.35 15.77 18.60
C THR A 90 7.71 14.46 19.11
N GLN A 91 6.39 14.37 19.10
CA GLN A 91 5.59 13.27 19.64
C GLN A 91 4.77 12.52 18.58
N MET A 92 5.10 12.63 17.29
CA MET A 92 4.38 11.93 16.23
C MET A 92 5.28 10.93 15.52
N VAL A 93 4.78 9.71 15.30
CA VAL A 93 5.40 8.67 14.46
C VAL A 93 4.65 8.52 13.14
N ALA A 94 5.38 8.21 12.07
CA ALA A 94 4.84 7.96 10.74
C ALA A 94 4.95 6.46 10.41
N ILE A 95 3.82 5.82 10.10
CA ILE A 95 3.71 4.37 9.90
C ILE A 95 3.07 4.12 8.53
N ALA A 96 3.77 3.40 7.66
CA ALA A 96 3.18 2.83 6.45
C ALA A 96 2.68 1.41 6.78
N ALA A 97 1.46 1.07 6.41
CA ALA A 97 0.86 -0.21 6.76
C ALA A 97 -0.04 -0.74 5.66
N LEU A 98 -0.04 -2.05 5.46
CA LEU A 98 -0.99 -2.67 4.52
C LEU A 98 -2.44 -2.34 4.90
N HIS A 99 -3.31 -2.17 3.90
CA HIS A 99 -4.72 -1.80 4.12
C HIS A 99 -5.39 -2.63 5.23
N THR A 100 -5.35 -3.94 5.12
CA THR A 100 -5.98 -4.85 6.11
C THR A 100 -5.41 -4.68 7.51
N LEU A 101 -4.08 -4.52 7.64
CA LEU A 101 -3.44 -4.29 8.94
C LEU A 101 -3.81 -2.93 9.54
N SER A 102 -3.95 -1.91 8.70
CA SER A 102 -4.40 -0.57 9.12
C SER A 102 -5.81 -0.60 9.72
N LEU A 103 -6.68 -1.47 9.21
CA LEU A 103 -8.06 -1.59 9.65
C LEU A 103 -8.25 -2.54 10.84
N ARG A 104 -7.53 -3.67 10.85
CA ARG A 104 -7.82 -4.79 11.76
C ARG A 104 -6.83 -4.93 12.90
N PHE A 105 -5.55 -4.65 12.67
CA PHE A 105 -4.49 -4.86 13.65
C PHE A 105 -4.05 -3.54 14.31
N PHE A 106 -3.73 -2.52 13.51
CA PHE A 106 -3.14 -1.26 13.97
C PHE A 106 -3.94 -0.57 15.08
N PRO A 107 -5.27 -0.41 15.02
CA PRO A 107 -5.98 0.38 16.03
C PRO A 107 -5.85 -0.19 17.45
N ARG A 108 -5.95 -1.50 17.60
CA ARG A 108 -5.80 -2.16 18.90
C ARG A 108 -4.34 -2.19 19.35
N TRP A 109 -3.44 -2.61 18.46
CA TRP A 109 -2.02 -2.69 18.76
C TRP A 109 -1.44 -1.31 19.13
N PHE A 110 -1.83 -0.26 18.43
CA PHE A 110 -1.36 1.09 18.72
C PHE A 110 -1.88 1.62 20.04
N ARG A 111 -3.08 1.24 20.45
CA ARG A 111 -3.60 1.52 21.79
C ARG A 111 -2.74 0.87 22.87
N GLU A 112 -2.34 -0.39 22.69
CA GLU A 112 -1.43 -1.08 23.61
C GLU A 112 -0.03 -0.39 23.69
N ILE A 113 0.43 0.19 22.59
CA ILE A 113 1.63 1.04 22.56
C ILE A 113 1.42 2.30 23.42
N GLU A 114 0.30 3.00 23.24
CA GLU A 114 -0.02 4.22 24.02
C GLU A 114 -0.18 3.92 25.51
N ASP A 115 -0.72 2.78 25.90
CA ASP A 115 -0.82 2.36 27.31
C ASP A 115 0.57 2.21 27.96
N LYS A 116 1.60 1.85 27.20
CA LYS A 116 2.99 1.72 27.69
C LYS A 116 3.79 3.04 27.57
N THR A 117 3.45 3.88 26.59
CA THR A 117 4.25 5.06 26.26
C THR A 117 3.60 6.38 26.70
N GLY A 118 2.32 6.37 27.07
CA GLY A 118 1.49 7.56 27.07
C GLY A 118 1.08 7.98 25.65
N PRO A 119 0.26 9.03 25.51
CA PRO A 119 -0.26 9.47 24.22
C PRO A 119 0.83 9.74 23.19
N VAL A 120 0.69 9.17 22.00
CA VAL A 120 1.61 9.32 20.86
C VAL A 120 0.80 9.69 19.62
N GLY A 121 1.16 10.81 18.98
CA GLY A 121 0.57 11.13 17.67
C GLY A 121 1.04 10.12 16.61
N SER A 122 0.13 9.72 15.72
CA SER A 122 0.47 8.87 14.59
C SER A 122 0.00 9.44 13.26
N ARG A 123 0.81 9.23 12.22
CA ARG A 123 0.45 9.44 10.82
C ARG A 123 0.49 8.08 10.14
N LEU A 124 -0.66 7.58 9.74
CA LEU A 124 -0.79 6.28 9.08
C LEU A 124 -0.96 6.45 7.57
N LEU A 125 -0.21 5.69 6.78
CA LEU A 125 -0.41 5.49 5.34
C LEU A 125 -0.93 4.08 5.12
N PRO A 126 -2.24 3.89 4.91
CA PRO A 126 -2.78 2.63 4.42
C PRO A 126 -2.55 2.54 2.91
N ASP A 127 -1.78 1.55 2.47
CA ASP A 127 -1.51 1.38 1.04
C ASP A 127 -1.16 -0.08 0.71
N ASP A 128 -0.88 -0.37 -0.57
CA ASP A 128 -0.34 -1.65 -0.99
C ASP A 128 1.11 -1.86 -0.50
N PHE A 129 1.60 -3.10 -0.68
CA PHE A 129 2.92 -3.47 -0.18
C PHE A 129 4.06 -2.67 -0.84
N HIS A 130 3.98 -2.42 -2.15
CA HIS A 130 5.04 -1.72 -2.88
C HIS A 130 5.14 -0.26 -2.45
N SER A 131 4.01 0.43 -2.38
CA SER A 131 3.90 1.82 -1.91
C SER A 131 4.39 1.96 -0.47
N CYS A 132 3.99 1.05 0.43
CA CYS A 132 4.44 1.04 1.82
C CYS A 132 5.95 0.80 1.95
N LEU A 133 6.49 -0.14 1.14
CA LEU A 133 7.92 -0.44 1.09
C LEU A 133 8.71 0.77 0.59
N GLN A 134 8.25 1.40 -0.49
CA GLN A 134 8.86 2.60 -1.03
C GLN A 134 8.85 3.73 0.00
N ALA A 135 7.73 3.93 0.70
CA ALA A 135 7.57 4.98 1.70
C ALA A 135 8.60 4.90 2.86
N ILE A 136 8.95 3.69 3.32
CA ILE A 136 9.99 3.53 4.36
C ILE A 136 11.40 3.67 3.78
N VAL A 137 11.66 3.15 2.58
CA VAL A 137 12.97 3.20 1.91
C VAL A 137 13.34 4.65 1.54
N GLU A 138 12.41 5.42 1.01
CA GLU A 138 12.58 6.84 0.70
C GLU A 138 12.69 7.73 1.97
N GLY A 139 12.46 7.14 3.14
CA GLY A 139 12.62 7.83 4.41
C GLY A 139 11.45 8.75 4.76
N GLY A 140 10.28 8.63 4.14
CA GLY A 140 9.05 9.35 4.47
C GLY A 140 8.38 8.87 5.75
N TYR A 141 8.64 7.62 6.15
CA TYR A 141 8.01 6.94 7.27
C TYR A 141 9.02 6.34 8.23
N ASP A 142 8.66 6.20 9.51
CA ASP A 142 9.52 5.66 10.56
C ASP A 142 9.41 4.15 10.64
N PHE A 143 8.20 3.62 10.37
CA PHE A 143 7.86 2.21 10.47
C PHE A 143 7.11 1.72 9.24
N LEU A 144 7.30 0.42 8.94
CA LEU A 144 6.49 -0.35 8.02
C LEU A 144 5.84 -1.50 8.79
N LEU A 145 4.51 -1.58 8.77
CA LEU A 145 3.72 -2.66 9.32
C LEU A 145 3.18 -3.54 8.19
N THR A 146 3.63 -4.78 8.11
CA THR A 146 3.29 -5.68 7.00
C THR A 146 3.14 -7.12 7.44
N PHE A 147 2.43 -7.92 6.63
CA PHE A 147 2.49 -9.37 6.73
C PHE A 147 3.85 -9.89 6.26
N HIS A 148 4.22 -11.06 6.75
CA HIS A 148 5.39 -11.81 6.31
C HIS A 148 5.05 -13.29 6.20
N HIS A 149 5.62 -13.93 5.17
CA HIS A 149 5.62 -15.38 5.00
C HIS A 149 7.00 -15.82 4.48
N PRO A 150 7.60 -16.93 4.99
CA PRO A 150 8.95 -17.35 4.60
C PRO A 150 9.14 -17.55 3.09
N ASN A 151 8.11 -18.05 2.40
CA ASN A 151 8.14 -18.28 0.96
C ASN A 151 7.88 -17.03 0.11
N VAL A 152 7.60 -15.88 0.73
CA VAL A 152 7.40 -14.59 0.07
C VAL A 152 8.31 -13.55 0.73
N PRO A 153 9.63 -13.60 0.45
CA PRO A 153 10.60 -12.75 1.12
C PRO A 153 10.38 -11.26 0.84
N ILE A 154 10.69 -10.46 1.85
CA ILE A 154 10.73 -9.00 1.78
C ILE A 154 12.19 -8.62 1.63
N LEU A 155 12.53 -7.96 0.50
CA LEU A 155 13.91 -7.60 0.17
C LEU A 155 14.28 -6.27 0.84
N LEU A 156 14.47 -6.31 2.16
CA LEU A 156 15.01 -5.22 2.96
C LEU A 156 16.31 -5.71 3.64
N GLU A 157 17.34 -4.88 3.59
CA GLU A 157 18.62 -5.17 4.30
C GLU A 157 18.37 -5.17 5.82
N PRO A 158 18.61 -6.29 6.54
CA PRO A 158 18.26 -6.41 7.96
C PRO A 158 18.98 -5.39 8.86
N GLU A 159 20.18 -4.97 8.49
CA GLU A 159 20.97 -3.97 9.24
C GLU A 159 20.35 -2.57 9.13
N LEU A 160 19.84 -2.22 7.94
CA LEU A 160 19.19 -0.93 7.70
C LEU A 160 17.73 -0.92 8.13
N TYR A 161 17.06 -2.06 8.05
CA TYR A 161 15.64 -2.22 8.35
C TYR A 161 15.41 -3.40 9.30
N PRO A 162 15.87 -3.31 10.57
CA PRO A 162 15.57 -4.32 11.57
C PRO A 162 14.06 -4.43 11.78
N HIS A 163 13.59 -5.65 12.08
CA HIS A 163 12.19 -5.91 12.33
C HIS A 163 11.96 -6.66 13.63
N ILE A 164 10.72 -6.61 14.10
CA ILE A 164 10.18 -7.43 15.17
C ILE A 164 8.85 -8.04 14.74
N VAL A 165 8.54 -9.24 15.21
CA VAL A 165 7.23 -9.85 15.05
C VAL A 165 6.32 -9.27 16.13
N VAL A 166 5.29 -8.53 15.73
CA VAL A 166 4.36 -7.83 16.63
C VAL A 166 3.00 -8.52 16.75
N GLY A 167 2.79 -9.56 15.95
CA GLY A 167 1.55 -10.35 15.96
C GLY A 167 1.61 -11.45 14.91
N SER A 168 0.51 -12.19 14.84
CA SER A 168 0.30 -13.25 13.85
C SER A 168 -1.11 -13.17 13.29
N ASP A 169 -1.29 -13.74 12.12
CA ASP A 169 -2.57 -13.97 11.46
C ASP A 169 -2.47 -15.28 10.70
N SER A 170 -3.53 -15.69 10.06
CA SER A 170 -3.51 -16.78 9.11
C SER A 170 -4.22 -16.40 7.82
N PHE A 171 -3.83 -17.02 6.74
CA PHE A 171 -4.39 -16.80 5.42
C PHE A 171 -5.24 -18.01 5.06
N VAL A 172 -6.55 -17.79 4.88
CA VAL A 172 -7.55 -18.84 4.68
C VAL A 172 -8.25 -18.66 3.34
N ILE A 173 -8.55 -19.76 2.66
CA ILE A 173 -9.45 -19.72 1.52
C ILE A 173 -10.88 -19.86 1.99
N VAL A 174 -11.73 -18.92 1.63
CA VAL A 174 -13.13 -18.85 2.06
C VAL A 174 -14.08 -18.78 0.86
N ARG A 175 -15.32 -19.17 1.11
CA ARG A 175 -16.43 -18.99 0.17
C ARG A 175 -17.72 -18.72 0.91
N SER A 176 -18.71 -18.14 0.22
CA SER A 176 -20.08 -18.12 0.70
C SER A 176 -20.68 -19.56 0.71
N PRO A 177 -21.49 -19.92 1.71
CA PRO A 177 -22.31 -21.15 1.67
C PRO A 177 -23.24 -21.17 0.44
N GLN A 178 -23.62 -20.00 -0.05
CA GLN A 178 -24.55 -19.84 -1.20
C GLN A 178 -23.86 -20.03 -2.56
N LEU A 179 -22.51 -20.09 -2.60
CA LEU A 179 -21.79 -20.38 -3.85
C LEU A 179 -22.24 -21.72 -4.39
N ALA A 180 -22.92 -21.70 -5.53
CA ALA A 180 -23.41 -22.91 -6.18
C ALA A 180 -22.25 -23.78 -6.67
N ILE A 181 -22.07 -24.94 -6.09
CA ILE A 181 -21.12 -25.96 -6.54
C ILE A 181 -21.94 -26.99 -7.33
N ALA A 182 -22.14 -26.72 -8.61
CA ALA A 182 -22.94 -27.59 -9.50
C ALA A 182 -22.26 -28.95 -9.73
N ASP A 183 -20.91 -28.99 -9.68
CA ASP A 183 -20.11 -30.17 -9.91
C ASP A 183 -18.80 -30.05 -9.10
N ALA A 184 -18.67 -30.88 -8.07
CA ALA A 184 -17.49 -30.90 -7.20
C ALA A 184 -16.18 -31.32 -7.89
N THR A 185 -16.27 -31.85 -9.12
CA THR A 185 -15.09 -32.24 -9.92
C THR A 185 -14.53 -31.11 -10.77
N LYS A 186 -15.26 -30.01 -10.92
CA LYS A 186 -14.81 -28.86 -11.71
C LYS A 186 -14.08 -27.84 -10.84
N PRO A 187 -13.07 -27.16 -11.43
CA PRO A 187 -12.40 -26.06 -10.74
C PRO A 187 -13.39 -24.95 -10.36
N LEU A 188 -13.32 -24.47 -9.11
CA LEU A 188 -14.18 -23.43 -8.59
C LEU A 188 -13.68 -22.04 -8.98
N PRO A 189 -14.58 -21.03 -9.11
CA PRO A 189 -14.17 -19.67 -9.44
C PRO A 189 -13.34 -19.06 -8.32
N LEU A 190 -12.14 -18.56 -8.64
CA LEU A 190 -11.24 -17.87 -7.72
C LEU A 190 -11.28 -16.37 -7.95
N LEU A 191 -11.45 -15.62 -6.87
CA LEU A 191 -11.27 -14.20 -6.79
C LEU A 191 -9.81 -13.92 -6.42
N SER A 192 -9.01 -13.46 -7.38
CA SER A 192 -7.55 -13.35 -7.25
C SER A 192 -7.10 -11.93 -6.99
N TYR A 193 -5.99 -11.79 -6.30
CA TYR A 193 -5.20 -10.56 -6.28
C TYR A 193 -4.36 -10.42 -7.54
N ALA A 194 -3.87 -9.21 -7.82
CA ALA A 194 -2.79 -9.01 -8.76
C ALA A 194 -1.56 -9.85 -8.36
N SER A 195 -0.95 -10.54 -9.31
CA SER A 195 0.15 -11.49 -9.06
C SER A 195 1.40 -10.84 -8.46
N ASN A 196 1.61 -9.55 -8.68
CA ASN A 196 2.72 -8.75 -8.13
C ASN A 196 2.46 -8.26 -6.69
N SER A 197 1.22 -8.33 -6.19
CA SER A 197 0.90 -7.93 -4.81
C SER A 197 1.46 -8.93 -3.80
N PHE A 198 1.69 -8.50 -2.54
CA PHE A 198 2.18 -9.38 -1.49
C PHE A 198 1.22 -10.55 -1.24
N LEU A 199 -0.06 -10.25 -0.99
CA LEU A 199 -1.08 -11.29 -0.75
C LEU A 199 -1.32 -12.15 -1.99
N GLY A 200 -1.17 -11.63 -3.21
CA GLY A 200 -1.24 -12.41 -4.43
C GLY A 200 -0.13 -13.47 -4.54
N ARG A 201 1.10 -13.12 -4.13
CA ARG A 201 2.22 -14.07 -4.06
C ARG A 201 2.00 -15.13 -2.97
N VAL A 202 1.48 -14.73 -1.80
CA VAL A 202 1.11 -15.68 -0.74
C VAL A 202 -0.03 -16.59 -1.22
N ALA A 203 -1.05 -16.06 -1.91
CA ALA A 203 -2.17 -16.84 -2.46
C ALA A 203 -1.69 -17.87 -3.49
N THR A 204 -0.72 -17.52 -4.35
CA THR A 204 -0.11 -18.45 -5.30
C THR A 204 0.59 -19.60 -4.56
N PHE A 205 1.36 -19.30 -3.52
CA PHE A 205 1.97 -20.31 -2.66
C PHE A 205 0.92 -21.17 -1.96
N ALA A 206 -0.11 -20.55 -1.36
CA ALA A 206 -1.17 -21.22 -0.62
C ALA A 206 -1.99 -22.17 -1.51
N GLN A 207 -2.27 -21.76 -2.75
CA GLN A 207 -3.02 -22.56 -3.71
C GLN A 207 -2.28 -23.85 -4.15
N ALA A 208 -0.96 -23.86 -4.04
CA ALA A 208 -0.15 -25.03 -4.32
C ALA A 208 -0.06 -26.02 -3.14
N GLN A 209 -0.63 -25.69 -1.97
CA GLN A 209 -0.59 -26.56 -0.80
C GLN A 209 -1.61 -27.70 -0.90
N ALA A 210 -1.30 -28.82 -0.24
CA ALA A 210 -2.20 -29.96 -0.15
C ALA A 210 -3.52 -29.56 0.53
N GLY A 211 -4.64 -29.98 -0.04
CA GLY A 211 -5.98 -29.65 0.47
C GLY A 211 -6.56 -28.34 -0.07
N ALA A 212 -5.81 -27.56 -0.85
CA ALA A 212 -6.39 -26.44 -1.58
C ALA A 212 -7.34 -26.96 -2.69
N PRO A 213 -8.55 -26.38 -2.83
CA PRO A 213 -9.49 -26.81 -3.85
C PRO A 213 -8.99 -26.46 -5.26
N PRO A 214 -9.32 -27.26 -6.27
CA PRO A 214 -9.02 -26.87 -7.65
C PRO A 214 -9.81 -25.62 -8.05
N VAL A 215 -9.11 -24.65 -8.64
CA VAL A 215 -9.72 -23.35 -8.97
C VAL A 215 -9.36 -22.90 -10.38
N HIS A 216 -10.20 -22.02 -10.95
CA HIS A 216 -9.87 -21.21 -12.12
C HIS A 216 -10.06 -19.72 -11.75
N VAL A 217 -9.21 -18.85 -12.27
CA VAL A 217 -9.34 -17.41 -12.01
C VAL A 217 -10.58 -16.87 -12.72
N ALA A 218 -11.56 -16.42 -11.96
CA ALA A 218 -12.79 -15.82 -12.44
C ALA A 218 -12.75 -14.28 -12.40
N HIS A 219 -11.98 -13.71 -11.47
CA HIS A 219 -11.81 -12.28 -11.31
C HIS A 219 -10.42 -11.98 -10.77
N THR A 220 -9.81 -10.89 -11.23
CA THR A 220 -8.56 -10.37 -10.68
C THR A 220 -8.77 -8.95 -10.19
N ASN A 221 -8.51 -8.71 -8.91
CA ASN A 221 -8.48 -7.39 -8.34
C ASN A 221 -7.05 -6.82 -8.48
N GLU A 222 -6.88 -5.82 -9.33
CA GLU A 222 -5.59 -5.15 -9.54
C GLU A 222 -5.16 -4.31 -8.32
N ASN A 223 -6.13 -3.85 -7.55
CA ASN A 223 -5.89 -3.22 -6.26
C ASN A 223 -5.73 -4.30 -5.19
N ALA A 224 -4.65 -4.26 -4.40
CA ALA A 224 -4.32 -5.25 -3.37
C ALA A 224 -5.26 -5.22 -2.12
N MET A 225 -6.48 -4.72 -2.25
CA MET A 225 -7.47 -4.64 -1.17
C MET A 225 -8.16 -5.99 -0.96
N ALA A 226 -7.79 -6.68 0.11
CA ALA A 226 -8.43 -7.92 0.53
C ALA A 226 -9.94 -7.74 0.86
N GLU A 227 -10.30 -6.56 1.33
CA GLU A 227 -11.68 -6.16 1.65
C GLU A 227 -12.61 -6.25 0.44
N ALA A 228 -12.14 -5.85 -0.75
CA ALA A 228 -12.93 -5.95 -1.97
C ALA A 228 -13.23 -7.43 -2.31
N LEU A 229 -12.22 -8.31 -2.23
CA LEU A 229 -12.39 -9.74 -2.47
C LEU A 229 -13.31 -10.39 -1.41
N LYS A 230 -13.27 -9.92 -0.14
CA LYS A 230 -14.19 -10.39 0.90
C LYS A 230 -15.64 -10.12 0.51
N PHE A 231 -15.98 -8.91 0.09
CA PHE A 231 -17.35 -8.58 -0.29
C PHE A 231 -17.81 -9.37 -1.53
N MET A 232 -16.94 -9.56 -2.52
CA MET A 232 -17.27 -10.42 -3.66
C MET A 232 -17.49 -11.89 -3.25
N ALA A 233 -16.70 -12.40 -2.31
CA ALA A 233 -16.88 -13.77 -1.80
C ALA A 233 -18.20 -13.91 -1.04
N LEU A 234 -18.61 -12.92 -0.25
CA LEU A 234 -19.91 -12.89 0.44
C LEU A 234 -21.10 -12.94 -0.52
N GLU A 235 -21.00 -12.22 -1.64
CA GLU A 235 -22.02 -12.25 -2.71
C GLU A 235 -21.97 -13.55 -3.55
N GLY A 236 -21.08 -14.50 -3.23
CA GLY A 236 -21.02 -15.79 -3.89
C GLY A 236 -20.35 -15.79 -5.27
N HIS A 237 -19.56 -14.77 -5.62
CA HIS A 237 -18.85 -14.72 -6.89
C HIS A 237 -17.71 -15.73 -7.02
N GLY A 238 -17.21 -16.27 -5.91
CA GLY A 238 -16.12 -17.26 -5.92
C GLY A 238 -15.46 -17.45 -4.56
N LEU A 239 -14.37 -18.20 -4.60
CA LEU A 239 -13.48 -18.37 -3.45
C LEU A 239 -12.49 -17.21 -3.39
N ALA A 240 -12.06 -16.85 -2.18
CA ALA A 240 -11.00 -15.86 -1.99
C ALA A 240 -10.03 -16.33 -0.89
N TRP A 241 -8.74 -16.13 -1.12
CA TRP A 241 -7.72 -16.22 -0.07
C TRP A 241 -7.70 -14.91 0.72
N LEU A 242 -7.98 -14.94 2.02
CA LEU A 242 -8.11 -13.73 2.85
C LEU A 242 -7.40 -13.90 4.19
N PRO A 243 -6.84 -12.83 4.79
CA PRO A 243 -6.42 -12.85 6.19
C PRO A 243 -7.61 -13.22 7.09
N ARG A 244 -7.39 -14.18 8.00
CA ARG A 244 -8.46 -14.67 8.90
C ARG A 244 -9.03 -13.55 9.77
N SER A 245 -8.18 -12.64 10.24
CA SER A 245 -8.62 -11.47 11.01
C SER A 245 -9.61 -10.58 10.26
N LEU A 246 -9.55 -10.55 8.92
CA LEU A 246 -10.46 -9.78 8.08
C LEU A 246 -11.86 -10.40 8.02
N VAL A 247 -11.95 -11.72 8.09
CA VAL A 247 -13.19 -12.50 7.88
C VAL A 247 -13.67 -13.20 9.15
N ALA A 248 -13.05 -12.94 10.30
CA ALA A 248 -13.35 -13.63 11.56
C ALA A 248 -14.85 -13.57 11.90
N ARG A 249 -15.44 -12.40 11.82
CA ARG A 249 -16.86 -12.19 12.09
C ARG A 249 -17.75 -13.00 11.13
N GLU A 250 -17.47 -12.95 9.84
CA GLU A 250 -18.25 -13.64 8.81
C GLU A 250 -18.12 -15.17 8.92
N LEU A 251 -16.97 -15.65 9.40
CA LEU A 251 -16.78 -17.07 9.74
C LEU A 251 -17.59 -17.48 10.98
N ASP A 252 -17.60 -16.66 12.03
CA ASP A 252 -18.34 -16.90 13.26
C ASP A 252 -19.87 -16.86 13.01
N GLU A 253 -20.33 -15.97 12.15
CA GLU A 253 -21.73 -15.84 11.73
C GLU A 253 -22.15 -16.89 10.68
N GLY A 254 -21.21 -17.65 10.12
CA GLY A 254 -21.45 -18.62 9.05
C GLY A 254 -21.78 -18.00 7.69
N ALA A 255 -21.57 -16.69 7.51
CA ALA A 255 -21.72 -16.00 6.23
C ALA A 255 -20.61 -16.37 5.23
N LEU A 256 -19.43 -16.74 5.74
CA LEU A 256 -18.34 -17.38 5.01
C LEU A 256 -17.96 -18.69 5.69
N ILE A 257 -17.46 -19.62 4.89
CA ILE A 257 -16.91 -20.91 5.38
C ILE A 257 -15.52 -21.15 4.80
N VAL A 258 -14.65 -21.76 5.59
CA VAL A 258 -13.30 -22.16 5.16
C VAL A 258 -13.41 -23.33 4.18
N ALA A 259 -12.68 -23.24 3.07
CA ALA A 259 -12.75 -24.19 1.97
C ALA A 259 -11.42 -24.91 1.69
N GLY A 260 -10.42 -24.77 2.53
CA GLY A 260 -9.11 -25.38 2.32
C GLY A 260 -8.15 -25.17 3.47
N PRO A 261 -6.84 -25.28 3.22
CA PRO A 261 -5.81 -25.14 4.25
C PRO A 261 -5.70 -23.72 4.79
N GLU A 262 -5.08 -23.61 5.96
CA GLU A 262 -4.74 -22.35 6.62
C GLU A 262 -3.24 -22.16 6.58
N ILE A 263 -2.79 -20.99 6.14
CA ILE A 263 -1.37 -20.63 5.98
C ILE A 263 -1.00 -19.60 7.05
N PRO A 264 -0.03 -19.89 7.93
CA PRO A 264 0.36 -18.93 8.96
C PRO A 264 1.03 -17.69 8.38
N LEU A 265 0.70 -16.53 8.92
CA LEU A 265 1.31 -15.24 8.62
C LEU A 265 1.87 -14.61 9.89
N GLU A 266 3.07 -14.08 9.81
CA GLU A 266 3.58 -13.14 10.82
C GLU A 266 3.15 -11.72 10.48
N ILE A 267 2.92 -10.90 11.50
CA ILE A 267 2.80 -9.45 11.37
C ILE A 267 4.10 -8.85 11.87
N ARG A 268 4.84 -8.20 10.97
CA ARG A 268 6.14 -7.61 11.26
C ARG A 268 6.10 -6.10 11.24
N LEU A 269 6.75 -5.50 12.22
CA LEU A 269 7.07 -4.08 12.25
C LEU A 269 8.53 -3.91 11.89
N TYR A 270 8.81 -3.24 10.77
CA TYR A 270 10.15 -2.81 10.35
C TYR A 270 10.37 -1.37 10.74
N ARG A 271 11.60 -0.98 11.04
CA ARG A 271 11.99 0.42 11.22
C ARG A 271 13.21 0.77 10.37
N SER A 272 13.36 2.03 10.02
CA SER A 272 14.64 2.51 9.47
C SER A 272 15.65 2.75 10.59
N SER A 273 16.83 2.10 10.54
CA SER A 273 17.91 2.33 11.50
C SER A 273 18.48 3.76 11.45
N ARG A 274 18.24 4.48 10.36
CA ARG A 274 18.67 5.88 10.17
C ARG A 274 17.77 6.88 10.92
N ARG A 275 16.62 6.45 11.47
CA ARG A 275 15.67 7.29 12.17
C ARG A 275 15.69 7.01 13.66
N THR A 276 16.42 7.86 14.40
CA THR A 276 16.71 7.72 15.84
C THR A 276 16.02 8.78 16.70
N ARG A 277 14.87 9.33 16.25
CA ARG A 277 14.09 10.29 17.07
C ARG A 277 13.63 9.61 18.36
N ALA A 278 13.66 10.32 19.48
CA ALA A 278 13.29 9.79 20.80
C ALA A 278 11.91 9.10 20.82
N ILE A 279 10.93 9.66 20.09
CA ILE A 279 9.58 9.07 20.00
C ILE A 279 9.59 7.75 19.22
N VAL A 280 10.44 7.63 18.17
CA VAL A 280 10.58 6.39 17.39
C VAL A 280 11.20 5.29 18.25
N GLU A 281 12.27 5.62 19.01
CA GLU A 281 12.88 4.68 19.96
C GLU A 281 11.91 4.24 21.05
N LYS A 282 11.10 5.17 21.56
CA LYS A 282 10.09 4.91 22.59
C LYS A 282 9.03 3.93 22.09
N VAL A 283 8.46 4.16 20.90
CA VAL A 283 7.48 3.27 20.26
C VAL A 283 8.10 1.91 19.93
N TRP A 284 9.32 1.90 19.40
CA TRP A 284 10.04 0.66 19.10
C TRP A 284 10.31 -0.18 20.36
N GLY A 285 10.72 0.47 21.45
CA GLY A 285 10.93 -0.19 22.74
C GLY A 285 9.64 -0.81 23.29
N ALA A 286 8.53 -0.07 23.25
CA ALA A 286 7.22 -0.56 23.68
C ALA A 286 6.76 -1.75 22.81
N ALA A 287 6.95 -1.67 21.49
CA ALA A 287 6.60 -2.75 20.58
C ALA A 287 7.41 -4.03 20.85
N LYS A 288 8.70 -3.92 21.20
CA LYS A 288 9.51 -5.07 21.63
C LYS A 288 8.98 -5.73 22.89
N VAL A 289 8.59 -4.93 23.89
CA VAL A 289 8.03 -5.45 25.15
C VAL A 289 6.72 -6.20 24.89
N LEU A 290 5.80 -5.59 24.10
CA LEU A 290 4.54 -6.25 23.72
C LEU A 290 4.76 -7.57 22.97
N ALA A 291 5.71 -7.60 22.05
CA ALA A 291 6.07 -8.80 21.31
C ALA A 291 6.58 -9.92 22.23
N SER A 292 7.41 -9.57 23.22
CA SER A 292 7.91 -10.55 24.21
C SER A 292 6.81 -11.09 25.11
N ASP A 293 5.90 -10.22 25.58
CA ASP A 293 4.74 -10.59 26.41
C ASP A 293 3.79 -11.54 25.64
N SER A 294 3.58 -11.29 24.36
CA SER A 294 2.75 -12.12 23.49
C SER A 294 3.35 -13.52 23.26
N MET A 295 4.65 -13.61 23.03
CA MET A 295 5.36 -14.90 22.87
C MET A 295 5.31 -15.75 24.17
N GLN A 296 5.42 -15.12 25.34
CA GLN A 296 5.34 -15.85 26.62
C GLN A 296 3.94 -16.41 26.89
N ASN A 297 2.89 -15.73 26.47
CA ASN A 297 1.52 -16.22 26.57
C ASN A 297 1.24 -17.38 25.60
N TRP A 298 1.83 -17.39 24.42
CA TRP A 298 1.76 -18.53 23.48
C TRP A 298 2.39 -19.81 24.04
N ASN A 299 3.59 -19.70 24.64
CA ASN A 299 4.28 -20.85 25.24
C ASN A 299 3.59 -21.43 26.50
N LYS A 300 2.58 -20.75 27.04
CA LYS A 300 1.77 -21.25 28.18
C LYS A 300 0.49 -21.96 27.75
N ILE A 301 0.12 -21.87 26.46
CA ILE A 301 -1.14 -22.45 25.91
C ILE A 301 -0.84 -23.68 25.04
N VAL A 302 0.41 -23.91 24.67
CA VAL A 302 0.93 -25.15 24.05
C VAL A 302 1.55 -26.03 25.13
#